data_4cab638a0666e9d49b485b8db644734f
#
_entry.id   4cab638a0666e9d49b485b8db644734f
#
_cell.length_a   1.000
_cell.length_b   1.000
_cell.length_c   1.000
_cell.angle_alpha   90.00
_cell.angle_beta   90.00
_cell.angle_gamma   90.00
#
_symmetry.space_group_name_H-M   'P 1'
#
loop_
_entity.id
_entity.type
_entity.pdbx_description
1 polymer ?
#
loop_
_entity_poly.entity_id
_entity_poly.type
_entity_poly.pdbx_seq_one_letter_code
_entity_poly.pdbx_strand_id
1 'polypeptide(L)'
;MVVRRILIVEDERLIALDLQRRLTQLGYTVVGVVASGAQAITAAFQLQPDLVLMDIRLQGEMDGIEAAIQILVDRFIPIVYLTAYVDDATRQRAQATSPWGFLRKPFHVRDLQAILNRYSGELLAD
;
A
#
# COMPACT_ATOMS: atom_id res chain seq x y z
N MET A 1 -3.76 15.46 5.55
CA MET A 1 -4.59 14.34 5.06
C MET A 1 -4.74 13.30 6.16
N VAL A 2 -5.94 12.87 6.41
CA VAL A 2 -6.20 11.81 7.39
C VAL A 2 -6.46 10.51 6.66
N VAL A 3 -5.65 9.49 6.94
CA VAL A 3 -5.85 8.17 6.34
C VAL A 3 -6.84 7.39 7.19
N ARG A 4 -7.94 6.97 6.58
CA ARG A 4 -8.95 6.13 7.24
C ARG A 4 -9.25 4.87 6.45
N ARG A 5 -9.28 4.97 5.13
CA ARG A 5 -9.72 3.92 4.22
C ARG A 5 -8.53 3.37 3.47
N ILE A 6 -8.24 2.11 3.66
CA ILE A 6 -7.02 1.47 3.14
C ILE A 6 -7.40 0.32 2.21
N LEU A 7 -6.77 0.30 1.04
CA LEU A 7 -6.82 -0.82 0.11
C LEU A 7 -5.58 -1.68 0.29
N ILE A 8 -5.75 -2.98 0.46
CA ILE A 8 -4.65 -3.93 0.57
C ILE A 8 -4.52 -4.69 -0.75
N VAL A 9 -3.29 -4.71 -1.29
CA VAL A 9 -2.96 -5.49 -2.48
C VAL A 9 -1.87 -6.48 -2.10
N GLU A 10 -2.26 -7.73 -1.91
CA GLU A 10 -1.39 -8.81 -1.45
C GLU A 10 -1.94 -10.14 -1.94
N ASP A 11 -1.12 -10.92 -2.63
CA ASP A 11 -1.55 -12.20 -3.18
C ASP A 11 -1.42 -13.37 -2.19
N GLU A 12 -0.69 -13.21 -1.10
CA GLU A 12 -0.62 -14.21 -0.05
C GLU A 12 -1.77 -14.01 0.93
N ARG A 13 -2.75 -14.91 0.86
CA ARG A 13 -4.00 -14.76 1.58
C ARG A 13 -3.83 -14.60 3.09
N LEU A 14 -2.92 -15.36 3.70
CA LEU A 14 -2.72 -15.29 5.14
C LEU A 14 -2.13 -13.95 5.57
N ILE A 15 -1.22 -13.41 4.77
CA ILE A 15 -0.64 -12.11 5.04
C ILE A 15 -1.71 -11.03 4.90
N ALA A 16 -2.52 -11.10 3.85
CA ALA A 16 -3.60 -10.14 3.64
C ALA A 16 -4.61 -10.14 4.78
N LEU A 17 -5.00 -11.32 5.26
CA LEU A 17 -5.94 -11.44 6.37
C LEU A 17 -5.37 -10.89 7.67
N ASP A 18 -4.10 -11.15 7.94
CA ASP A 18 -3.43 -10.63 9.13
C ASP A 18 -3.36 -9.11 9.09
N LEU A 19 -2.98 -8.55 7.95
CA LEU A 19 -2.98 -7.10 7.74
C LEU A 19 -4.36 -6.50 7.98
N GLN A 20 -5.37 -7.09 7.37
CA GLN A 20 -6.74 -6.60 7.50
C GLN A 20 -7.17 -6.55 8.96
N ARG A 21 -6.88 -7.62 9.71
CA ARG A 21 -7.24 -7.68 11.12
C ARG A 21 -6.50 -6.63 11.95
N ARG A 22 -5.19 -6.49 11.73
CA ARG A 22 -4.38 -5.53 12.47
C ARG A 22 -4.80 -4.10 12.21
N LEU A 23 -5.06 -3.76 10.95
CA LEU A 23 -5.52 -2.42 10.59
C LEU A 23 -6.89 -2.11 11.19
N THR A 24 -7.80 -3.08 11.15
CA THR A 24 -9.12 -2.91 11.74
C THR A 24 -9.02 -2.67 13.25
N GLN A 25 -8.14 -3.39 13.94
CA GLN A 25 -7.91 -3.20 15.38
C GLN A 25 -7.37 -1.81 15.69
N LEU A 26 -6.62 -1.21 14.76
CA LEU A 26 -6.08 0.14 14.93
C LEU A 26 -7.09 1.23 14.59
N GLY A 27 -8.28 0.87 14.13
CA GLY A 27 -9.32 1.85 13.82
C GLY A 27 -9.40 2.24 12.35
N TYR A 28 -8.61 1.63 11.48
CA TYR A 28 -8.70 1.87 10.03
C TYR A 28 -9.80 1.03 9.41
N THR A 29 -10.33 1.51 8.29
CA THR A 29 -11.30 0.76 7.49
C THR A 29 -10.58 0.16 6.29
N VAL A 30 -10.57 -1.16 6.18
CA VAL A 30 -10.04 -1.84 5.01
C VAL A 30 -11.17 -1.92 3.98
N VAL A 31 -11.04 -1.15 2.91
CA VAL A 31 -12.11 -1.02 1.90
C VAL A 31 -12.07 -2.11 0.86
N GLY A 32 -10.94 -2.81 0.75
CA GLY A 32 -10.82 -3.93 -0.17
C GLY A 32 -9.53 -4.67 0.04
N VAL A 33 -9.52 -5.93 -0.36
CA VAL A 33 -8.33 -6.79 -0.37
C VAL A 33 -8.31 -7.47 -1.73
N VAL A 34 -7.30 -7.16 -2.52
CA VAL A 34 -7.16 -7.72 -3.88
C VAL A 34 -5.79 -8.36 -4.03
N ALA A 35 -5.64 -9.22 -5.04
CA ALA A 35 -4.48 -10.09 -5.14
C ALA A 35 -3.60 -9.83 -6.37
N SER A 36 -4.01 -8.94 -7.28
CA SER A 36 -3.26 -8.67 -8.50
C SER A 36 -3.17 -7.19 -8.80
N GLY A 37 -2.21 -6.83 -9.66
CA GLY A 37 -2.06 -5.45 -10.10
C GLY A 37 -3.28 -4.94 -10.86
N ALA A 38 -3.86 -5.76 -11.73
CA ALA A 38 -5.06 -5.37 -12.48
C ALA A 38 -6.24 -5.10 -11.55
N GLN A 39 -6.43 -5.97 -10.55
CA GLN A 39 -7.47 -5.76 -9.54
C GLN A 39 -7.22 -4.51 -8.71
N ALA A 40 -5.96 -4.22 -8.41
CA ALA A 40 -5.58 -3.04 -7.64
C ALA A 40 -5.98 -1.75 -8.38
N ILE A 41 -5.73 -1.69 -9.68
CA ILE A 41 -6.08 -0.52 -10.49
C ILE A 41 -7.58 -0.31 -10.49
N THR A 42 -8.36 -1.36 -10.73
CA THR A 42 -9.82 -1.28 -10.72
C THR A 42 -10.35 -0.88 -9.34
N ALA A 43 -9.84 -1.51 -8.28
CA ALA A 43 -10.28 -1.23 -6.92
C ALA A 43 -9.94 0.20 -6.48
N ALA A 44 -8.75 0.69 -6.83
CA ALA A 44 -8.36 2.06 -6.50
C ALA A 44 -9.28 3.07 -7.15
N PHE A 45 -9.67 2.83 -8.40
CA PHE A 45 -10.60 3.69 -9.13
C PHE A 45 -12.00 3.65 -8.50
N GLN A 46 -12.50 2.45 -8.22
CA GLN A 46 -13.87 2.28 -7.74
C GLN A 46 -14.03 2.68 -6.27
N LEU A 47 -13.08 2.32 -5.43
CA LEU A 47 -13.21 2.47 -3.98
C LEU A 47 -12.63 3.78 -3.45
N GLN A 48 -11.75 4.41 -4.20
CA GLN A 48 -11.11 5.68 -3.84
C GLN A 48 -10.54 5.64 -2.42
N PRO A 49 -9.57 4.74 -2.16
CA PRO A 49 -8.97 4.64 -0.82
C PRO A 49 -8.11 5.85 -0.51
N ASP A 50 -7.84 6.07 0.77
CA ASP A 50 -6.92 7.11 1.22
C ASP A 50 -5.47 6.68 1.10
N LEU A 51 -5.23 5.36 1.10
CA LEU A 51 -3.89 4.78 1.05
C LEU A 51 -3.97 3.39 0.44
N VAL A 52 -2.95 3.01 -0.32
CA VAL A 52 -2.81 1.65 -0.84
C VAL A 52 -1.58 1.00 -0.21
N LEU A 53 -1.78 -0.16 0.41
CA LEU A 53 -0.68 -1.04 0.81
C LEU A 53 -0.47 -2.01 -0.33
N MET A 54 0.67 -1.88 -1.01
CA MET A 54 0.93 -2.54 -2.28
C MET A 54 2.11 -3.49 -2.18
N ASP A 55 1.87 -4.79 -2.31
CA ASP A 55 2.95 -5.74 -2.46
C ASP A 55 3.64 -5.48 -3.81
N ILE A 56 4.97 -5.45 -3.79
CA ILE A 56 5.75 -5.25 -5.01
C ILE A 56 5.64 -6.47 -5.91
N ARG A 57 5.76 -7.67 -5.33
CA ARG A 57 5.73 -8.92 -6.11
C ARG A 57 4.34 -9.53 -6.07
N LEU A 58 3.63 -9.36 -7.16
CA LEU A 58 2.30 -9.91 -7.33
C LEU A 58 2.31 -10.98 -8.41
N GLN A 59 1.37 -11.92 -8.31
CA GLN A 59 1.15 -12.89 -9.38
C GLN A 59 0.58 -12.20 -10.59
N GLY A 60 0.87 -12.77 -11.77
CA GLY A 60 0.41 -12.24 -13.04
C GLY A 60 1.50 -11.45 -13.74
N GLU A 61 1.12 -10.74 -14.80
CA GLU A 61 2.07 -10.04 -15.64
C GLU A 61 2.52 -8.69 -15.06
N MET A 62 1.70 -8.11 -14.21
CA MET A 62 1.93 -6.78 -13.66
C MET A 62 2.39 -6.87 -12.23
N ASP A 63 3.53 -6.26 -11.90
CA ASP A 63 3.95 -6.16 -10.50
C ASP A 63 3.30 -4.96 -9.81
N GLY A 64 3.53 -4.82 -8.51
CA GLY A 64 2.93 -3.75 -7.72
C GLY A 64 3.39 -2.36 -8.13
N ILE A 65 4.63 -2.23 -8.61
CA ILE A 65 5.16 -0.93 -9.05
C ILE A 65 4.45 -0.48 -10.32
N GLU A 66 4.28 -1.37 -11.28
CA GLU A 66 3.56 -1.08 -12.51
C GLU A 66 2.11 -0.69 -12.22
N ALA A 67 1.47 -1.41 -11.30
CA ALA A 67 0.11 -1.08 -10.87
C ALA A 67 0.05 0.32 -10.23
N ALA A 68 1.02 0.63 -9.36
CA ALA A 68 1.09 1.94 -8.72
C ALA A 68 1.25 3.06 -9.74
N ILE A 69 2.11 2.88 -10.75
CA ILE A 69 2.29 3.86 -11.81
C ILE A 69 0.97 4.15 -12.49
N GLN A 70 0.20 3.12 -12.83
CA GLN A 70 -1.08 3.29 -13.51
C GLN A 70 -2.12 3.95 -12.61
N ILE A 71 -2.15 3.60 -11.33
CA ILE A 71 -3.04 4.24 -10.36
C ILE A 71 -2.74 5.75 -10.27
N LEU A 72 -1.45 6.09 -10.21
CA LEU A 72 -1.02 7.48 -10.01
C LEU A 72 -1.16 8.36 -11.25
N VAL A 73 -1.40 7.77 -12.44
CA VAL A 73 -1.69 8.54 -13.66
C VAL A 73 -2.98 9.35 -13.48
N ASP A 74 -4.01 8.74 -12.90
CA ASP A 74 -5.34 9.35 -12.82
C ASP A 74 -5.58 10.12 -11.54
N ARG A 75 -4.90 9.77 -10.46
CA ARG A 75 -5.10 10.46 -9.18
C ARG A 75 -3.93 10.24 -8.25
N PHE A 76 -3.79 11.14 -7.31
CA PHE A 76 -2.81 10.99 -6.24
C PHE A 76 -3.43 10.15 -5.11
N ILE A 77 -2.84 8.98 -4.86
CA ILE A 77 -3.15 8.15 -3.71
C ILE A 77 -1.82 7.72 -3.10
N PRO A 78 -1.59 7.95 -1.80
CA PRO A 78 -0.36 7.49 -1.16
C PRO A 78 -0.19 5.99 -1.26
N ILE A 79 1.02 5.56 -1.60
CA ILE A 79 1.38 4.14 -1.71
C ILE A 79 2.40 3.82 -0.63
N VAL A 80 2.17 2.74 0.10
CA VAL A 80 3.18 2.11 0.96
C VAL A 80 3.43 0.73 0.40
N TYR A 81 4.68 0.47 0.00
CA TYR A 81 5.01 -0.84 -0.57
C TYR A 81 5.30 -1.86 0.50
N LEU A 82 4.81 -3.08 0.28
CA LEU A 82 5.15 -4.25 1.08
C LEU A 82 6.23 -5.01 0.33
N THR A 83 7.32 -5.34 1.00
CA THR A 83 8.45 -5.97 0.33
C THR A 83 9.14 -7.00 1.20
N ALA A 84 9.52 -8.15 0.62
CA ALA A 84 10.39 -9.10 1.29
C ALA A 84 11.84 -8.66 1.04
N TYR A 85 12.38 -9.06 -0.08
CA TYR A 85 13.68 -8.61 -0.55
C TYR A 85 13.53 -8.10 -1.98
N VAL A 86 14.14 -6.95 -2.25
CA VAL A 86 14.18 -6.44 -3.62
C VAL A 86 15.60 -5.98 -3.94
N ASP A 87 16.00 -6.14 -5.18
CA ASP A 87 17.28 -5.65 -5.66
C ASP A 87 17.23 -4.13 -5.80
N ASP A 88 18.42 -3.54 -6.02
CA ASP A 88 18.54 -2.08 -6.11
C ASP A 88 17.74 -1.51 -7.28
N ALA A 89 17.68 -2.20 -8.40
CA ALA A 89 16.94 -1.72 -9.57
C ALA A 89 15.44 -1.66 -9.29
N THR A 90 14.89 -2.68 -8.63
CA THR A 90 13.49 -2.71 -8.24
C THR A 90 13.19 -1.61 -7.23
N ARG A 91 14.08 -1.44 -6.25
CA ARG A 91 13.91 -0.38 -5.25
C ARG A 91 13.91 1.00 -5.88
N GLN A 92 14.79 1.26 -6.85
CA GLN A 92 14.83 2.53 -7.56
C GLN A 92 13.56 2.77 -8.35
N ARG A 93 13.01 1.74 -9.00
CA ARG A 93 11.73 1.85 -9.70
C ARG A 93 10.61 2.24 -8.73
N ALA A 94 10.57 1.60 -7.55
CA ALA A 94 9.56 1.91 -6.54
C ALA A 94 9.73 3.33 -6.01
N GLN A 95 10.96 3.76 -5.73
CA GLN A 95 11.24 5.11 -5.27
C GLN A 95 10.80 6.17 -6.28
N ALA A 96 10.88 5.87 -7.56
CA ALA A 96 10.46 6.81 -8.61
C ALA A 96 8.97 7.10 -8.59
N THR A 97 8.16 6.28 -7.92
CA THR A 97 6.73 6.54 -7.75
C THR A 97 6.42 7.43 -6.54
N SER A 98 7.43 7.88 -5.83
CA SER A 98 7.31 8.73 -4.63
C SER A 98 6.37 8.13 -3.57
N PRO A 99 6.65 6.89 -3.12
CA PRO A 99 5.80 6.27 -2.11
C PRO A 99 5.97 6.94 -0.74
N TRP A 100 5.00 6.73 0.14
CA TRP A 100 5.13 7.17 1.53
C TRP A 100 6.16 6.35 2.30
N GLY A 101 6.38 5.11 1.89
CA GLY A 101 7.38 4.28 2.54
C GLY A 101 7.35 2.85 2.08
N PHE A 102 8.18 2.06 2.76
CA PHE A 102 8.33 0.63 2.53
C PHE A 102 8.16 -0.09 3.85
N LEU A 103 7.39 -1.19 3.83
CA LEU A 103 7.29 -2.11 4.96
C LEU A 103 7.96 -3.41 4.56
N ARG A 104 9.01 -3.77 5.27
CA ARG A 104 9.75 -4.99 5.00
C ARG A 104 9.08 -6.18 5.69
N LYS A 105 8.84 -7.24 4.95
CA LYS A 105 8.25 -8.47 5.49
C LYS A 105 9.34 -9.31 6.18
N PRO A 106 9.08 -9.90 7.33
CA PRO A 106 7.90 -9.70 8.18
C PRO A 106 7.98 -8.34 8.87
N PHE A 107 6.86 -7.67 8.99
CA PHE A 107 6.83 -6.33 9.59
C PHE A 107 5.99 -6.32 10.86
N HIS A 108 6.25 -5.32 11.70
CA HIS A 108 5.47 -5.06 12.89
C HIS A 108 4.46 -3.94 12.60
N VAL A 109 3.33 -4.03 13.25
CA VAL A 109 2.27 -3.04 13.11
C VAL A 109 2.73 -1.64 13.46
N ARG A 110 3.66 -1.51 14.42
CA ARG A 110 4.20 -0.20 14.79
C ARG A 110 5.01 0.45 13.67
N ASP A 111 5.61 -0.35 12.77
CA ASP A 111 6.33 0.21 11.63
C ASP A 111 5.35 0.87 10.66
N LEU A 112 4.21 0.22 10.44
CA LEU A 112 3.14 0.81 9.64
C LEU A 112 2.59 2.07 10.32
N GLN A 113 2.32 2.00 11.62
CA GLN A 113 1.82 3.17 12.36
C GLN A 113 2.78 4.34 12.28
N ALA A 114 4.10 4.07 12.35
CA ALA A 114 5.10 5.13 12.24
C ALA A 114 5.02 5.84 10.88
N ILE A 115 4.86 5.08 9.81
CA ILE A 115 4.70 5.67 8.47
C ILE A 115 3.42 6.49 8.40
N LEU A 116 2.30 5.93 8.85
CA LEU A 116 1.01 6.61 8.78
C LEU A 116 0.98 7.87 9.64
N ASN A 117 1.53 7.79 10.85
CA ASN A 117 1.57 8.93 11.77
C ASN A 117 2.47 10.05 11.27
N ARG A 118 3.59 9.69 10.66
CA ARG A 118 4.53 10.66 10.12
C ARG A 118 3.85 11.59 9.10
N TYR A 119 3.08 11.03 8.19
CA TYR A 119 2.43 11.84 7.15
C TYR A 119 1.16 12.51 7.63
N SER A 120 0.35 11.83 8.44
CA SER A 120 -0.85 12.43 9.03
C SER A 120 -0.48 13.53 10.03
N GLY A 121 0.58 13.29 10.83
CA GLY A 121 1.06 14.26 11.81
C GLY A 121 1.59 15.54 11.18
N GLU A 122 2.29 15.43 10.06
CA GLU A 122 2.79 16.60 9.34
C GLU A 122 1.65 17.50 8.88
N LEU A 123 0.56 16.90 8.42
CA LEU A 123 -0.60 17.68 7.98
C LEU A 123 -1.35 18.31 9.14
N LEU A 124 -1.39 17.64 10.28
CA LEU A 124 -2.05 18.18 11.46
C LEU A 124 -1.22 19.28 12.14
N ALA A 125 0.09 19.25 11.96
CA ALA A 125 0.98 20.25 12.53
C ALA A 125 0.88 21.61 11.82
N ASP A 126 0.44 21.59 10.59
CA ASP A 126 0.26 22.84 9.83
C ASP A 126 -1.08 23.49 10.16
#